data_8203b70d44cd48f2f8fc6accecbb8ef5
#
_entry.id   8203b70d44cd48f2f8fc6accecbb8ef5
#
_cell.length_a   1.000
_cell.length_b   1.000
_cell.length_c   1.000
_cell.angle_alpha   90.00
_cell.angle_beta   90.00
_cell.angle_gamma   90.00
#
_symmetry.space_group_name_H-M   'P 1'
#
loop_
_entity.id
_entity.type
_entity.pdbx_description
1 polymer ?
#
loop_
_entity_poly.entity_id
_entity_poly.type
_entity_poly.pdbx_seq_one_letter_code
_entity_poly.pdbx_strand_id
1 'polypeptide(L)'
;MLTKTYGAAVSGVEALVVTMEVAIEGGYGFCIVGLPDTAVKESYERVRSAIKIYGVEFPRKDVVVNMSPADVKKEGAAYDLPIAIAVLAADGRLPIDRLHQYMIMGELSLDGTILPIRGILPMAIKARAEGFKGFIVPRANAKEAAVVNNLEILGVDNIFEVVNFFNGMGDIEPTVVNTREEFFSSANEYDFDFSEVKGQDNVKRAFEVACAGGHNILLVGSPGSGKSMMAKRLPSILPPLTLREALETTTIHSVAGKLKRGSTLMTQRPFRSPHHTVSPVALVGGGTNPMPGEISLAHNGILFLDELPEFNRSVLEVMRQPLEDRVISISRAKYSVEYPASFMMVASMNPCPCGYYGHPSKDCICQPGARQRYMNRISGPLLDRIDIQIEVSPVEFDDISSTAPAESSADIRKRVIKAREIQTERFRGVKGVHCNAQMNSALLREYAQPDEKGLARLRDAMERLNMSARAYDRILKVARSIADLDGSTDVKQHHIAEAINYRNLDREDRF
;
A
#
# COMPACT_ATOMS: atom_id res chain seq x y z
N MET A 1 -21.87 38.91 8.97
CA MET A 1 -21.18 38.87 7.66
C MET A 1 -20.98 37.41 7.30
N LEU A 2 -21.13 36.98 6.03
CA LEU A 2 -20.91 35.61 5.59
C LEU A 2 -19.49 35.48 5.02
N THR A 3 -18.71 34.53 5.52
CA THR A 3 -17.35 34.25 5.06
C THR A 3 -17.18 32.79 4.70
N LYS A 4 -16.32 32.51 3.73
CA LYS A 4 -16.02 31.14 3.26
C LYS A 4 -14.55 30.84 3.38
N THR A 5 -14.23 29.67 3.90
CA THR A 5 -12.91 29.03 3.83
C THR A 5 -13.06 27.62 3.24
N TYR A 6 -11.95 27.05 2.79
CA TYR A 6 -11.93 25.78 2.07
C TYR A 6 -11.00 24.79 2.76
N GLY A 7 -11.48 23.61 2.95
CA GLY A 7 -10.72 22.45 3.42
C GLY A 7 -11.01 21.24 2.57
N ALA A 8 -10.66 20.04 3.06
CA ALA A 8 -10.95 18.82 2.37
C ALA A 8 -11.32 17.67 3.32
N ALA A 9 -12.18 16.76 2.84
CA ALA A 9 -12.49 15.48 3.48
C ALA A 9 -11.87 14.35 2.67
N VAL A 10 -11.22 13.39 3.34
CA VAL A 10 -10.66 12.20 2.69
C VAL A 10 -11.73 11.11 2.64
N SER A 11 -11.89 10.50 1.47
CA SER A 11 -12.77 9.35 1.24
C SER A 11 -12.00 8.29 0.44
N GLY A 12 -11.63 7.19 1.08
CA GLY A 12 -10.72 6.21 0.49
C GLY A 12 -9.32 6.80 0.28
N VAL A 13 -8.86 6.79 -0.96
CA VAL A 13 -7.57 7.40 -1.38
C VAL A 13 -7.74 8.76 -2.04
N GLU A 14 -8.97 9.25 -2.15
CA GLU A 14 -9.31 10.53 -2.76
C GLU A 14 -9.69 11.58 -1.70
N ALA A 15 -9.72 12.85 -2.09
CA ALA A 15 -10.21 13.92 -1.26
C ALA A 15 -11.31 14.72 -1.98
N LEU A 16 -12.22 15.26 -1.20
CA LEU A 16 -13.31 16.12 -1.64
C LEU A 16 -13.17 17.48 -0.96
N VAL A 17 -13.39 18.57 -1.71
CA VAL A 17 -13.37 19.92 -1.14
C VAL A 17 -14.55 20.09 -0.20
N VAL A 18 -14.27 20.64 0.97
CA VAL A 18 -15.27 21.05 1.98
C VAL A 18 -15.21 22.55 2.10
N THR A 19 -16.35 23.21 1.85
CA THR A 19 -16.52 24.64 2.06
C THR A 19 -17.09 24.87 3.46
N MET A 20 -16.38 25.65 4.28
CA MET A 20 -16.88 26.12 5.57
C MET A 20 -17.41 27.55 5.38
N GLU A 21 -18.72 27.71 5.53
CA GLU A 21 -19.41 29.00 5.50
C GLU A 21 -19.72 29.42 6.92
N VAL A 22 -19.21 30.56 7.35
CA VAL A 22 -19.43 31.09 8.69
C VAL A 22 -20.27 32.37 8.62
N ALA A 23 -21.40 32.34 9.30
CA ALA A 23 -22.27 33.49 9.51
C ALA A 23 -22.24 33.90 10.98
N ILE A 24 -22.13 35.21 11.25
CA ILE A 24 -22.22 35.81 12.57
C ILE A 24 -23.42 36.74 12.61
N GLU A 25 -24.40 36.40 13.47
CA GLU A 25 -25.68 37.10 13.60
C GLU A 25 -25.94 37.54 15.05
N GLY A 26 -27.05 38.23 15.28
CA GLY A 26 -27.46 38.61 16.63
C GLY A 26 -27.94 37.41 17.45
N GLY A 27 -27.43 37.24 18.68
CA GLY A 27 -27.75 36.09 19.54
C GLY A 27 -26.54 35.65 20.36
N TYR A 28 -26.65 34.49 20.99
CA TYR A 28 -25.58 33.86 21.74
C TYR A 28 -25.58 32.35 21.46
N GLY A 29 -24.62 31.86 20.68
CA GLY A 29 -24.53 30.45 20.39
C GLY A 29 -23.40 30.10 19.45
N PHE A 30 -23.14 28.79 19.32
CA PHE A 30 -22.24 28.22 18.33
C PHE A 30 -22.86 26.93 17.80
N CYS A 31 -23.06 26.86 16.50
CA CYS A 31 -23.67 25.69 15.85
C CYS A 31 -22.89 25.29 14.60
N ILE A 32 -22.64 23.98 14.45
CA ILE A 32 -22.04 23.43 13.22
C ILE A 32 -23.06 22.51 12.55
N VAL A 33 -23.31 22.73 11.27
CA VAL A 33 -24.19 21.92 10.42
C VAL A 33 -23.41 21.32 9.25
N GLY A 34 -23.95 20.27 8.58
CA GLY A 34 -23.30 19.61 7.43
C GLY A 34 -22.60 18.31 7.79
N LEU A 35 -23.26 17.47 8.63
CA LEU A 35 -22.77 16.15 9.09
C LEU A 35 -21.40 16.17 9.80
N PRO A 36 -21.19 17.06 10.80
CA PRO A 36 -20.00 17.03 11.64
C PRO A 36 -20.02 15.79 12.55
N ASP A 37 -18.87 15.14 12.77
CA ASP A 37 -18.70 14.16 13.83
C ASP A 37 -18.56 14.83 15.22
N THR A 38 -18.34 14.02 16.26
CA THR A 38 -18.19 14.54 17.63
C THR A 38 -16.93 15.43 17.75
N ALA A 39 -15.81 15.04 17.11
CA ALA A 39 -14.58 15.81 17.18
C ALA A 39 -14.70 17.18 16.50
N VAL A 40 -15.44 17.25 15.37
CA VAL A 40 -15.74 18.53 14.70
C VAL A 40 -16.69 19.38 15.57
N LYS A 41 -17.66 18.80 16.26
CA LYS A 41 -18.53 19.55 17.18
C LYS A 41 -17.79 20.12 18.38
N GLU A 42 -16.77 19.41 18.87
CA GLU A 42 -15.89 19.87 19.97
C GLU A 42 -14.90 20.96 19.53
N SER A 43 -14.80 21.27 18.24
CA SER A 43 -13.90 22.32 17.71
C SER A 43 -14.14 23.68 18.36
N TYR A 44 -15.37 23.96 18.82
CA TYR A 44 -15.72 25.20 19.47
C TYR A 44 -14.75 25.58 20.61
N GLU A 45 -14.49 24.63 21.53
CA GLU A 45 -13.62 24.90 22.67
C GLU A 45 -12.17 25.10 22.25
N ARG A 46 -11.69 24.36 21.27
CA ARG A 46 -10.31 24.50 20.73
C ARG A 46 -10.16 25.82 19.98
N VAL A 47 -11.07 26.12 19.07
CA VAL A 47 -11.09 27.37 18.29
C VAL A 47 -11.20 28.59 19.21
N ARG A 48 -12.13 28.57 20.17
CA ARG A 48 -12.32 29.65 21.14
C ARG A 48 -11.06 29.92 21.96
N SER A 49 -10.41 28.86 22.47
CA SER A 49 -9.20 28.97 23.26
C SER A 49 -8.02 29.50 22.42
N ALA A 50 -7.83 28.98 21.22
CA ALA A 50 -6.76 29.40 20.31
C ALA A 50 -6.93 30.88 19.90
N ILE A 51 -8.14 31.35 19.59
CA ILE A 51 -8.44 32.75 19.26
C ILE A 51 -8.18 33.65 20.47
N LYS A 52 -8.55 33.21 21.68
CA LYS A 52 -8.33 33.99 22.91
C LYS A 52 -6.84 34.23 23.20
N ILE A 53 -5.99 33.23 22.96
CA ILE A 53 -4.53 33.38 23.11
C ILE A 53 -3.95 34.40 22.12
N TYR A 54 -4.55 34.53 20.93
CA TYR A 54 -4.23 35.61 19.99
C TYR A 54 -4.58 37.02 20.52
N GLY A 55 -5.20 37.10 21.70
CA GLY A 55 -5.61 38.38 22.29
C GLY A 55 -6.95 38.89 21.74
N VAL A 56 -7.68 38.08 21.01
CA VAL A 56 -9.02 38.39 20.45
C VAL A 56 -10.07 37.60 21.24
N GLU A 57 -11.08 38.31 21.74
CA GLU A 57 -12.25 37.62 22.31
C GLU A 57 -13.06 36.96 21.20
N PHE A 58 -13.53 35.73 21.47
CA PHE A 58 -14.47 35.05 20.58
C PHE A 58 -15.77 35.87 20.48
N PRO A 59 -16.38 35.98 19.26
CA PRO A 59 -17.56 36.82 19.07
C PRO A 59 -18.67 36.46 20.07
N ARG A 60 -19.18 37.49 20.78
CA ARG A 60 -20.36 37.34 21.69
C ARG A 60 -21.66 37.49 20.89
N LYS A 61 -21.78 36.65 19.85
CA LYS A 61 -22.89 36.60 18.89
C LYS A 61 -23.19 35.17 18.53
N ASP A 62 -24.29 34.93 17.84
CA ASP A 62 -24.59 33.60 17.31
C ASP A 62 -23.70 33.30 16.10
N VAL A 63 -22.89 32.23 16.17
CA VAL A 63 -21.96 31.80 15.14
C VAL A 63 -22.45 30.50 14.57
N VAL A 64 -22.83 30.50 13.29
CA VAL A 64 -23.27 29.31 12.56
C VAL A 64 -22.20 28.93 11.54
N VAL A 65 -21.72 27.70 11.61
CA VAL A 65 -20.76 27.11 10.68
C VAL A 65 -21.48 26.08 9.84
N ASN A 66 -21.61 26.31 8.53
CA ASN A 66 -22.13 25.33 7.59
C ASN A 66 -20.99 24.67 6.81
N MET A 67 -20.91 23.34 6.84
CA MET A 67 -19.88 22.57 6.15
C MET A 67 -20.48 21.82 4.95
N SER A 68 -20.24 22.32 3.75
CA SER A 68 -20.78 21.80 2.48
C SER A 68 -19.73 20.92 1.75
N PRO A 69 -20.12 19.83 1.06
CA PRO A 69 -21.47 19.31 0.87
C PRO A 69 -22.00 18.54 2.10
N ALA A 70 -23.32 18.58 2.32
CA ALA A 70 -23.95 18.03 3.52
C ALA A 70 -24.06 16.50 3.53
N ASP A 71 -23.86 15.83 2.41
CA ASP A 71 -23.87 14.37 2.24
C ASP A 71 -22.53 13.71 2.61
N VAL A 72 -21.46 14.49 2.69
CA VAL A 72 -20.14 14.02 3.09
C VAL A 72 -19.93 14.23 4.59
N LYS A 73 -19.59 13.18 5.32
CA LYS A 73 -19.27 13.25 6.74
C LYS A 73 -17.92 13.94 6.95
N LYS A 74 -17.87 14.92 7.84
CA LYS A 74 -16.64 15.62 8.24
C LYS A 74 -16.16 15.04 9.57
N GLU A 75 -14.93 14.56 9.59
CA GLU A 75 -14.38 13.79 10.69
C GLU A 75 -13.05 14.33 11.18
N GLY A 76 -12.86 14.25 12.51
CA GLY A 76 -11.62 14.64 13.16
C GLY A 76 -11.47 16.15 13.33
N ALA A 77 -10.40 16.53 14.04
CA ALA A 77 -10.14 17.92 14.43
C ALA A 77 -9.43 18.77 13.36
N ALA A 78 -9.16 18.20 12.18
CA ALA A 78 -8.41 18.90 11.11
C ALA A 78 -9.10 20.16 10.55
N TYR A 79 -10.38 20.36 10.87
CA TYR A 79 -11.17 21.52 10.46
C TYR A 79 -11.08 22.69 11.44
N ASP A 80 -10.41 22.55 12.58
CA ASP A 80 -10.32 23.60 13.60
C ASP A 80 -9.71 24.89 13.02
N LEU A 81 -8.59 24.76 12.31
CA LEU A 81 -7.90 25.91 11.73
C LEU A 81 -8.75 26.67 10.69
N PRO A 82 -9.33 26.03 9.65
CA PRO A 82 -10.15 26.75 8.68
C PRO A 82 -11.42 27.34 9.33
N ILE A 83 -12.01 26.71 10.35
CA ILE A 83 -13.13 27.27 11.11
C ILE A 83 -12.69 28.52 11.88
N ALA A 84 -11.52 28.48 12.56
CA ALA A 84 -10.99 29.62 13.30
C ALA A 84 -10.74 30.83 12.38
N ILE A 85 -10.12 30.60 11.23
CA ILE A 85 -9.84 31.65 10.24
C ILE A 85 -11.17 32.24 9.68
N ALA A 86 -12.15 31.36 9.39
CA ALA A 86 -13.45 31.83 8.91
C ALA A 86 -14.21 32.66 9.97
N VAL A 87 -14.15 32.29 11.25
CA VAL A 87 -14.75 33.04 12.37
C VAL A 87 -14.09 34.41 12.50
N LEU A 88 -12.74 34.48 12.51
CA LEU A 88 -12.00 35.74 12.57
C LEU A 88 -12.31 36.67 11.38
N ALA A 89 -12.45 36.13 10.21
CA ALA A 89 -12.79 36.89 9.01
C ALA A 89 -14.26 37.36 9.03
N ALA A 90 -15.19 36.53 9.50
CA ALA A 90 -16.62 36.90 9.65
C ALA A 90 -16.82 37.97 10.73
N ASP A 91 -15.95 38.04 11.76
CA ASP A 91 -15.93 39.09 12.79
C ASP A 91 -15.19 40.35 12.34
N GLY A 92 -14.68 40.40 11.10
CA GLY A 92 -13.99 41.55 10.53
C GLY A 92 -12.54 41.74 11.02
N ARG A 93 -11.93 40.70 11.58
CA ARG A 93 -10.55 40.72 12.07
C ARG A 93 -9.53 40.32 11.01
N LEU A 94 -10.00 39.71 9.89
CA LEU A 94 -9.17 39.30 8.75
C LEU A 94 -9.80 39.79 7.45
N PRO A 95 -8.98 40.18 6.44
CA PRO A 95 -9.46 40.49 5.10
C PRO A 95 -9.93 39.20 4.41
N ILE A 96 -11.03 39.29 3.65
CA ILE A 96 -11.65 38.14 2.98
C ILE A 96 -11.13 37.91 1.57
N ASP A 97 -10.45 38.89 0.98
CA ASP A 97 -10.13 38.94 -0.46
C ASP A 97 -9.26 37.79 -0.94
N ARG A 98 -8.37 37.26 -0.09
CA ARG A 98 -7.43 36.20 -0.44
C ARG A 98 -7.83 34.81 0.06
N LEU A 99 -8.84 34.69 0.92
CA LEU A 99 -9.22 33.41 1.55
C LEU A 99 -9.61 32.35 0.53
N HIS A 100 -10.29 32.74 -0.55
CA HIS A 100 -10.75 31.83 -1.60
C HIS A 100 -9.61 31.23 -2.43
N GLN A 101 -8.39 31.77 -2.34
CA GLN A 101 -7.23 31.29 -3.09
C GLN A 101 -6.52 30.13 -2.38
N TYR A 102 -6.79 29.92 -1.10
CA TYR A 102 -6.06 28.95 -0.29
C TYR A 102 -7.00 27.91 0.30
N MET A 103 -6.60 26.64 0.18
CA MET A 103 -7.14 25.56 1.03
C MET A 103 -6.44 25.62 2.39
N ILE A 104 -7.14 25.34 3.48
CA ILE A 104 -6.62 25.45 4.84
C ILE A 104 -7.01 24.19 5.61
N MET A 105 -6.05 23.51 6.24
CA MET A 105 -6.32 22.36 7.11
C MET A 105 -5.32 22.33 8.27
N GLY A 106 -5.80 21.94 9.46
CA GLY A 106 -4.97 21.80 10.65
C GLY A 106 -5.82 21.63 11.90
N GLU A 107 -5.36 20.79 12.80
CA GLU A 107 -5.93 20.65 14.14
C GLU A 107 -5.33 21.72 15.07
N LEU A 108 -6.14 22.35 15.89
CA LEU A 108 -5.69 23.35 16.85
C LEU A 108 -5.57 22.76 18.27
N SER A 109 -4.43 23.00 18.90
CA SER A 109 -4.30 22.87 20.32
C SER A 109 -4.88 24.11 21.04
N LEU A 110 -5.16 24.01 22.33
CA LEU A 110 -5.74 25.09 23.14
C LEU A 110 -4.84 26.34 23.18
N ASP A 111 -3.54 26.17 23.00
CA ASP A 111 -2.54 27.23 22.95
C ASP A 111 -2.33 27.87 21.57
N GLY A 112 -3.13 27.45 20.57
CA GLY A 112 -3.04 27.94 19.19
C GLY A 112 -1.97 27.26 18.35
N THR A 113 -1.27 26.24 18.86
CA THR A 113 -0.35 25.41 18.10
C THR A 113 -1.13 24.55 17.10
N ILE A 114 -0.59 24.37 15.88
CA ILE A 114 -1.19 23.57 14.81
C ILE A 114 -0.58 22.17 14.80
N LEU A 115 -1.42 21.16 15.03
CA LEU A 115 -1.02 19.76 15.13
C LEU A 115 -1.08 19.04 13.79
N PRO A 116 -0.23 18.00 13.58
CA PRO A 116 -0.21 17.21 12.35
C PRO A 116 -1.53 16.48 12.10
N ILE A 117 -1.92 16.40 10.83
CA ILE A 117 -3.12 15.71 10.37
C ILE A 117 -2.78 14.55 9.41
N ARG A 118 -3.74 13.66 9.14
CA ARG A 118 -3.59 12.53 8.23
C ARG A 118 -4.18 12.85 6.86
N GLY A 119 -3.69 12.16 5.82
CA GLY A 119 -4.26 12.26 4.48
C GLY A 119 -3.99 13.59 3.79
N ILE A 120 -2.87 14.25 4.10
CA ILE A 120 -2.56 15.55 3.52
C ILE A 120 -2.23 15.45 2.03
N LEU A 121 -1.61 14.35 1.60
CA LEU A 121 -1.24 14.17 0.19
C LEU A 121 -2.47 14.13 -0.75
N PRO A 122 -3.52 13.31 -0.53
CA PRO A 122 -4.72 13.37 -1.36
C PRO A 122 -5.43 14.73 -1.28
N MET A 123 -5.39 15.43 -0.14
CA MET A 123 -5.92 16.79 -0.02
C MET A 123 -5.14 17.78 -0.90
N ALA A 124 -3.80 17.70 -0.92
CA ALA A 124 -2.95 18.55 -1.78
C ALA A 124 -3.17 18.26 -3.27
N ILE A 125 -3.31 16.98 -3.65
CA ILE A 125 -3.65 16.58 -5.03
C ILE A 125 -4.99 17.23 -5.45
N LYS A 126 -6.00 17.18 -4.57
CA LYS A 126 -7.30 17.76 -4.81
C LYS A 126 -7.23 19.29 -4.88
N ALA A 127 -6.51 19.95 -3.97
CA ALA A 127 -6.33 21.40 -3.96
C ALA A 127 -5.76 21.89 -5.30
N ARG A 128 -4.73 21.23 -5.83
CA ARG A 128 -4.17 21.54 -7.14
C ARG A 128 -5.19 21.34 -8.27
N ALA A 129 -5.93 20.24 -8.25
CA ALA A 129 -6.91 19.90 -9.28
C ALA A 129 -8.06 20.93 -9.35
N GLU A 130 -8.45 21.51 -8.21
CA GLU A 130 -9.46 22.54 -8.10
C GLU A 130 -8.93 23.98 -8.38
N GLY A 131 -7.61 24.11 -8.63
CA GLY A 131 -7.01 25.39 -9.02
C GLY A 131 -6.72 26.33 -7.87
N PHE A 132 -6.62 25.85 -6.62
CA PHE A 132 -6.17 26.68 -5.51
C PHE A 132 -4.73 27.15 -5.77
N LYS A 133 -4.44 28.39 -5.38
CA LYS A 133 -3.08 28.96 -5.44
C LYS A 133 -2.16 28.25 -4.45
N GLY A 134 -2.64 27.99 -3.24
CA GLY A 134 -1.85 27.35 -2.20
C GLY A 134 -2.67 26.55 -1.20
N PHE A 135 -1.93 25.82 -0.37
CA PHE A 135 -2.48 25.00 0.70
C PHE A 135 -1.74 25.26 2.00
N ILE A 136 -2.45 25.79 3.00
CA ILE A 136 -1.94 26.05 4.34
C ILE A 136 -2.12 24.79 5.17
N VAL A 137 -1.01 24.26 5.68
CA VAL A 137 -0.94 22.95 6.35
C VAL A 137 -0.05 23.00 7.58
N PRO A 138 -0.20 22.08 8.55
CA PRO A 138 0.76 21.95 9.62
C PRO A 138 2.19 21.76 9.08
N ARG A 139 3.20 22.45 9.66
CA ARG A 139 4.59 22.37 9.19
C ARG A 139 5.13 20.94 9.13
N ALA A 140 4.69 20.08 10.07
CA ALA A 140 5.05 18.67 10.07
C ALA A 140 4.57 17.89 8.83
N ASN A 141 3.51 18.37 8.15
CA ASN A 141 2.95 17.78 6.94
C ASN A 141 3.42 18.49 5.65
N ALA A 142 4.10 19.64 5.77
CA ALA A 142 4.41 20.47 4.61
C ALA A 142 5.24 19.74 3.55
N LYS A 143 6.23 18.93 3.93
CA LYS A 143 7.04 18.14 3.01
C LYS A 143 6.23 17.10 2.23
N GLU A 144 5.29 16.43 2.92
CA GLU A 144 4.37 15.46 2.31
C GLU A 144 3.47 16.13 1.26
N ALA A 145 2.90 17.30 1.58
CA ALA A 145 2.07 18.06 0.65
C ALA A 145 2.88 18.62 -0.54
N ALA A 146 4.13 19.03 -0.30
CA ALA A 146 5.01 19.67 -1.30
C ALA A 146 5.49 18.72 -2.41
N VAL A 147 5.19 17.43 -2.30
CA VAL A 147 5.32 16.47 -3.40
C VAL A 147 4.45 16.87 -4.61
N VAL A 148 3.36 17.58 -4.37
CA VAL A 148 2.43 18.03 -5.40
C VAL A 148 2.96 19.32 -6.05
N ASN A 149 3.43 19.21 -7.28
CA ASN A 149 3.93 20.36 -8.06
C ASN A 149 2.80 21.35 -8.41
N ASN A 150 3.16 22.61 -8.63
CA ASN A 150 2.24 23.69 -9.02
C ASN A 150 1.15 24.00 -7.96
N LEU A 151 1.50 23.89 -6.70
CA LEU A 151 0.70 24.31 -5.55
C LEU A 151 1.64 24.89 -4.50
N GLU A 152 1.41 26.11 -4.03
CA GLU A 152 2.19 26.72 -2.94
C GLU A 152 1.84 26.04 -1.62
N ILE A 153 2.77 25.30 -1.02
CA ILE A 153 2.56 24.65 0.28
C ILE A 153 3.12 25.53 1.39
N LEU A 154 2.22 26.06 2.21
CA LEU A 154 2.53 26.96 3.31
C LEU A 154 2.47 26.21 4.64
N GLY A 155 3.65 25.80 5.14
CA GLY A 155 3.78 25.08 6.41
C GLY A 155 3.75 26.04 7.60
N VAL A 156 2.83 25.81 8.55
CA VAL A 156 2.60 26.67 9.72
C VAL A 156 2.65 25.90 11.01
N ASP A 157 3.13 26.52 12.09
CA ASP A 157 3.22 25.93 13.43
C ASP A 157 2.13 26.43 14.37
N ASN A 158 1.58 27.62 14.11
CA ASN A 158 0.57 28.23 14.98
C ASN A 158 -0.41 29.12 14.19
N ILE A 159 -1.55 29.40 14.80
CA ILE A 159 -2.61 30.23 14.21
C ILE A 159 -2.14 31.67 13.90
N PHE A 160 -1.17 32.21 14.68
CA PHE A 160 -0.66 33.56 14.52
C PHE A 160 0.01 33.75 13.14
N GLU A 161 0.78 32.75 12.68
CA GLU A 161 1.41 32.79 11.36
C GLU A 161 0.36 32.94 10.26
N VAL A 162 -0.75 32.19 10.36
CA VAL A 162 -1.83 32.23 9.36
C VAL A 162 -2.55 33.58 9.38
N VAL A 163 -2.83 34.10 10.58
CA VAL A 163 -3.50 35.41 10.74
C VAL A 163 -2.61 36.54 10.20
N ASN A 164 -1.32 36.53 10.54
CA ASN A 164 -0.36 37.53 10.06
C ASN A 164 -0.20 37.48 8.53
N PHE A 165 -0.17 36.28 7.96
CA PHE A 165 -0.11 36.09 6.51
C PHE A 165 -1.30 36.74 5.78
N PHE A 166 -2.54 36.50 6.25
CA PHE A 166 -3.71 37.10 5.64
C PHE A 166 -3.79 38.65 5.87
N ASN A 167 -3.30 39.13 7.01
CA ASN A 167 -3.22 40.57 7.29
C ASN A 167 -2.07 41.30 6.56
N GLY A 168 -1.21 40.56 5.83
CA GLY A 168 -0.03 41.14 5.16
C GLY A 168 1.06 41.61 6.12
N MET A 169 1.07 41.07 7.36
CA MET A 169 2.06 41.41 8.41
C MET A 169 3.23 40.42 8.44
N GLY A 170 3.20 39.36 7.63
CA GLY A 170 4.25 38.35 7.53
C GLY A 170 4.05 37.46 6.30
N ASP A 171 5.16 37.02 5.72
CA ASP A 171 5.17 36.06 4.63
C ASP A 171 5.51 34.67 5.17
N ILE A 172 4.87 33.66 4.59
CA ILE A 172 5.18 32.26 4.82
C ILE A 172 5.91 31.74 3.59
N GLU A 173 7.16 31.35 3.75
CA GLU A 173 7.92 30.78 2.62
C GLU A 173 7.31 29.44 2.20
N PRO A 174 7.01 29.25 0.90
CA PRO A 174 6.52 27.99 0.39
C PRO A 174 7.55 26.87 0.62
N THR A 175 7.08 25.74 1.12
CA THR A 175 7.90 24.53 1.23
C THR A 175 8.10 23.93 -0.16
N VAL A 176 9.34 23.86 -0.61
CA VAL A 176 9.72 23.29 -1.91
C VAL A 176 10.44 21.96 -1.66
N VAL A 177 10.03 20.94 -2.41
CA VAL A 177 10.67 19.63 -2.41
C VAL A 177 11.04 19.25 -3.84
N ASN A 178 12.30 18.89 -4.07
CA ASN A 178 12.69 18.29 -5.34
C ASN A 178 12.34 16.80 -5.34
N THR A 179 11.05 16.52 -5.59
CA THR A 179 10.50 15.16 -5.59
C THR A 179 11.29 14.19 -6.46
N ARG A 180 11.81 14.66 -7.57
CA ARG A 180 12.55 13.84 -8.52
C ARG A 180 13.93 13.45 -7.97
N GLU A 181 14.64 14.39 -7.39
CA GLU A 181 15.97 14.18 -6.82
C GLU A 181 15.91 13.28 -5.58
N GLU A 182 14.99 13.54 -4.66
CA GLU A 182 14.76 12.69 -3.48
C GLU A 182 14.32 11.26 -3.86
N PHE A 183 13.48 11.12 -4.88
CA PHE A 183 13.03 9.82 -5.38
C PHE A 183 14.21 8.97 -5.88
N PHE A 184 15.10 9.55 -6.68
CA PHE A 184 16.21 8.81 -7.25
C PHE A 184 17.38 8.57 -6.27
N SER A 185 17.58 9.45 -5.28
CA SER A 185 18.65 9.28 -4.28
C SER A 185 18.36 8.15 -3.30
N SER A 186 17.10 7.96 -2.89
CA SER A 186 16.71 7.00 -1.85
C SER A 186 16.23 5.64 -2.39
N ALA A 187 16.10 5.48 -3.71
CA ALA A 187 15.48 4.30 -4.33
C ALA A 187 16.29 3.00 -4.18
N ASN A 188 17.55 3.06 -3.75
CA ASN A 188 18.49 1.91 -3.76
C ASN A 188 19.04 1.54 -2.39
N GLU A 189 18.57 2.12 -1.30
CA GLU A 189 19.01 1.79 0.05
C GLU A 189 18.17 0.66 0.63
N TYR A 190 18.76 -0.52 0.83
CA TYR A 190 18.10 -1.67 1.45
C TYR A 190 18.91 -2.17 2.64
N ASP A 191 18.23 -2.48 3.73
CA ASP A 191 18.86 -2.99 4.97
C ASP A 191 19.38 -4.42 4.84
N PHE A 192 18.97 -5.16 3.82
CA PHE A 192 19.30 -6.58 3.63
C PHE A 192 19.71 -6.87 2.19
N ASP A 193 20.66 -7.78 2.01
CA ASP A 193 21.16 -8.22 0.71
C ASP A 193 21.14 -9.75 0.58
N PHE A 194 20.91 -10.26 -0.64
CA PHE A 194 20.94 -11.69 -0.94
C PHE A 194 22.33 -12.30 -0.89
N SER A 195 23.40 -11.51 -0.92
CA SER A 195 24.78 -11.98 -0.70
C SER A 195 25.00 -12.62 0.68
N GLU A 196 24.15 -12.28 1.65
CA GLU A 196 24.14 -12.89 2.99
C GLU A 196 23.49 -14.27 3.02
N VAL A 197 22.75 -14.66 1.97
CA VAL A 197 22.05 -15.94 1.88
C VAL A 197 22.96 -16.97 1.25
N LYS A 198 23.44 -17.91 2.05
CA LYS A 198 24.29 -19.00 1.62
C LYS A 198 23.48 -20.18 1.08
N GLY A 199 23.94 -20.80 0.01
CA GLY A 199 23.21 -21.86 -0.67
C GLY A 199 21.83 -21.42 -1.19
N GLN A 200 20.87 -22.33 -1.22
CA GLN A 200 19.45 -22.06 -1.57
C GLN A 200 19.26 -21.54 -3.00
N ASP A 201 20.08 -21.92 -3.96
CA ASP A 201 20.05 -21.37 -5.32
C ASP A 201 18.71 -21.59 -6.04
N ASN A 202 18.06 -22.75 -5.78
CA ASN A 202 16.73 -23.03 -6.29
C ASN A 202 15.66 -22.04 -5.75
N VAL A 203 15.78 -21.64 -4.49
CA VAL A 203 14.85 -20.69 -3.86
C VAL A 203 15.14 -19.28 -4.36
N LYS A 204 16.42 -18.91 -4.52
CA LYS A 204 16.81 -17.61 -5.14
C LYS A 204 16.27 -17.51 -6.57
N ARG A 205 16.40 -18.58 -7.37
CA ARG A 205 15.84 -18.63 -8.73
C ARG A 205 14.33 -18.51 -8.72
N ALA A 206 13.63 -19.19 -7.82
CA ALA A 206 12.18 -19.06 -7.68
C ALA A 206 11.76 -17.62 -7.32
N PHE A 207 12.52 -16.95 -6.45
CA PHE A 207 12.29 -15.54 -6.11
C PHE A 207 12.56 -14.60 -7.28
N GLU A 208 13.61 -14.83 -8.05
CA GLU A 208 13.93 -14.09 -9.26
C GLU A 208 12.75 -14.16 -10.26
N VAL A 209 12.25 -15.37 -10.52
CA VAL A 209 11.08 -15.61 -11.39
C VAL A 209 9.83 -14.93 -10.83
N ALA A 210 9.58 -15.08 -9.52
CA ALA A 210 8.43 -14.47 -8.86
C ALA A 210 8.47 -12.94 -8.95
N CYS A 211 9.61 -12.31 -8.70
CA CYS A 211 9.79 -10.87 -8.79
C CYS A 211 9.72 -10.37 -10.24
N ALA A 212 10.26 -11.11 -11.19
CA ALA A 212 10.21 -10.77 -12.60
C ALA A 212 8.77 -10.77 -13.14
N GLY A 213 7.96 -11.77 -12.78
CA GLY A 213 6.58 -11.91 -13.26
C GLY A 213 5.52 -11.30 -12.36
N GLY A 214 5.84 -10.92 -11.11
CA GLY A 214 4.87 -10.49 -10.11
C GLY A 214 4.04 -11.65 -9.56
N HIS A 215 4.61 -12.85 -9.48
CA HIS A 215 3.93 -14.09 -9.09
C HIS A 215 3.83 -14.23 -7.57
N ASN A 216 2.70 -14.75 -7.10
CA ASN A 216 2.53 -15.17 -5.72
C ASN A 216 3.34 -16.45 -5.45
N ILE A 217 4.01 -16.52 -4.30
CA ILE A 217 4.91 -17.63 -3.96
C ILE A 217 4.64 -18.20 -2.57
N LEU A 218 4.69 -19.52 -2.45
CA LEU A 218 4.62 -20.27 -1.20
C LEU A 218 5.94 -21.00 -0.96
N LEU A 219 6.51 -20.75 0.22
CA LEU A 219 7.72 -21.41 0.71
C LEU A 219 7.34 -22.52 1.69
N VAL A 220 7.70 -23.75 1.41
CA VAL A 220 7.43 -24.90 2.30
C VAL A 220 8.76 -25.46 2.77
N GLY A 221 8.97 -25.54 4.08
CA GLY A 221 10.22 -26.08 4.61
C GLY A 221 10.20 -26.21 6.13
N SER A 222 11.17 -26.93 6.67
CA SER A 222 11.31 -27.15 8.11
C SER A 222 11.54 -25.86 8.90
N PRO A 223 11.25 -25.84 10.20
CA PRO A 223 11.64 -24.72 11.06
C PRO A 223 13.15 -24.46 10.97
N GLY A 224 13.54 -23.18 10.89
CA GLY A 224 14.95 -22.78 10.79
C GLY A 224 15.57 -22.88 9.39
N SER A 225 14.83 -23.26 8.33
CA SER A 225 15.35 -23.30 6.95
C SER A 225 15.56 -21.94 6.28
N GLY A 226 15.32 -20.82 6.99
CA GLY A 226 15.60 -19.48 6.49
C GLY A 226 14.46 -18.80 5.69
N LYS A 227 13.25 -19.38 5.62
CA LYS A 227 12.10 -18.87 4.85
C LYS A 227 11.81 -17.39 5.09
N SER A 228 11.60 -17.00 6.35
CA SER A 228 11.26 -15.61 6.72
C SER A 228 12.45 -14.66 6.52
N MET A 229 13.67 -15.16 6.69
CA MET A 229 14.91 -14.40 6.46
C MET A 229 15.04 -14.05 4.96
N MET A 230 14.81 -15.01 4.08
CA MET A 230 14.86 -14.81 2.64
C MET A 230 13.71 -13.92 2.14
N ALA A 231 12.47 -14.12 2.66
CA ALA A 231 11.32 -13.29 2.28
C ALA A 231 11.54 -11.80 2.57
N LYS A 232 12.19 -11.44 3.69
CA LYS A 232 12.52 -10.05 4.05
C LYS A 232 13.49 -9.37 3.07
N ARG A 233 14.25 -10.14 2.29
CA ARG A 233 15.20 -9.64 1.29
C ARG A 233 14.56 -9.38 -0.08
N LEU A 234 13.34 -9.87 -0.32
CA LEU A 234 12.66 -9.72 -1.62
C LEU A 234 12.51 -8.25 -2.09
N PRO A 235 12.25 -7.27 -1.23
CA PRO A 235 12.20 -5.87 -1.68
C PRO A 235 13.48 -5.42 -2.39
N SER A 236 14.66 -5.97 -2.02
CA SER A 236 15.95 -5.60 -2.60
C SER A 236 16.16 -6.08 -4.04
N ILE A 237 15.38 -7.07 -4.51
CA ILE A 237 15.46 -7.60 -5.88
C ILE A 237 14.25 -7.20 -6.75
N LEU A 238 13.21 -6.60 -6.16
CA LEU A 238 12.10 -6.06 -6.94
C LEU A 238 12.54 -4.84 -7.77
N PRO A 239 11.90 -4.59 -8.93
CA PRO A 239 12.10 -3.36 -9.68
C PRO A 239 11.78 -2.15 -8.79
N PRO A 240 12.49 -1.02 -8.94
CA PRO A 240 12.15 0.20 -8.21
C PRO A 240 10.71 0.64 -8.50
N LEU A 241 10.11 1.39 -7.59
CA LEU A 241 8.81 2.01 -7.85
C LEU A 241 8.95 3.00 -9.02
N THR A 242 7.94 3.09 -9.86
CA THR A 242 7.76 4.25 -10.73
C THR A 242 7.25 5.43 -9.90
N LEU A 243 7.40 6.64 -10.38
CA LEU A 243 6.89 7.83 -9.69
C LEU A 243 5.37 7.72 -9.43
N ARG A 244 4.63 7.15 -10.37
CA ARG A 244 3.19 6.91 -10.22
C ARG A 244 2.90 5.91 -9.10
N GLU A 245 3.57 4.76 -9.10
CA GLU A 245 3.43 3.75 -8.03
C GLU A 245 3.81 4.33 -6.67
N ALA A 246 4.87 5.16 -6.61
CA ALA A 246 5.31 5.83 -5.40
C ALA A 246 4.22 6.78 -4.86
N LEU A 247 3.61 7.58 -5.73
CA LEU A 247 2.49 8.47 -5.36
C LEU A 247 1.27 7.69 -4.86
N GLU A 248 0.84 6.65 -5.57
CA GLU A 248 -0.28 5.80 -5.18
C GLU A 248 -0.03 5.15 -3.80
N THR A 249 1.16 4.58 -3.61
CA THR A 249 1.56 3.94 -2.35
C THR A 249 1.64 4.95 -1.20
N THR A 250 2.26 6.12 -1.45
CA THR A 250 2.37 7.18 -0.45
C THR A 250 0.99 7.69 -0.04
N THR A 251 0.07 7.85 -0.99
CA THR A 251 -1.32 8.28 -0.71
C THR A 251 -2.03 7.33 0.25
N ILE A 252 -1.92 6.01 0.03
CA ILE A 252 -2.52 5.00 0.92
C ILE A 252 -1.93 5.11 2.34
N HIS A 253 -0.59 5.24 2.43
CA HIS A 253 0.11 5.37 3.72
C HIS A 253 -0.17 6.71 4.42
N SER A 254 -0.37 7.79 3.66
CA SER A 254 -0.81 9.10 4.16
C SER A 254 -2.18 9.00 4.84
N VAL A 255 -3.16 8.43 4.14
CA VAL A 255 -4.52 8.20 4.67
C VAL A 255 -4.49 7.33 5.92
N ALA A 256 -3.69 6.27 5.93
CA ALA A 256 -3.53 5.38 7.09
C ALA A 256 -2.77 6.03 8.26
N GLY A 257 -2.15 7.20 8.07
CA GLY A 257 -1.29 7.83 9.07
C GLY A 257 -0.03 7.00 9.39
N LYS A 258 0.49 6.26 8.39
CA LYS A 258 1.65 5.37 8.53
C LYS A 258 2.93 5.93 7.89
N LEU A 259 2.89 7.13 7.34
CA LEU A 259 4.09 7.82 6.89
C LEU A 259 4.95 8.26 8.08
N LYS A 260 6.26 8.16 7.92
CA LYS A 260 7.19 8.72 8.90
C LYS A 260 7.10 10.25 8.84
N ARG A 261 7.18 10.91 10.00
CA ARG A 261 7.16 12.39 10.06
C ARG A 261 8.30 12.96 9.22
N GLY A 262 7.96 13.93 8.37
CA GLY A 262 8.93 14.59 7.49
C GLY A 262 9.35 13.79 6.26
N SER A 263 8.75 12.61 6.01
CA SER A 263 8.94 11.92 4.73
C SER A 263 8.13 12.59 3.64
N THR A 264 8.64 12.53 2.42
CA THR A 264 8.03 13.05 1.19
C THR A 264 7.29 11.95 0.44
N LEU A 265 8.03 11.12 -0.29
CA LEU A 265 7.53 9.96 -1.03
C LEU A 265 8.07 8.66 -0.46
N MET A 266 7.29 7.60 -0.58
CA MET A 266 7.80 6.25 -0.43
C MET A 266 8.59 5.86 -1.69
N THR A 267 9.88 5.63 -1.52
CA THR A 267 10.80 5.28 -2.60
C THR A 267 11.03 3.77 -2.70
N GLN A 268 10.77 3.05 -1.62
CA GLN A 268 10.89 1.60 -1.53
C GLN A 268 9.53 0.92 -1.57
N ARG A 269 9.47 -0.27 -2.17
CA ARG A 269 8.26 -1.10 -2.16
C ARG A 269 7.94 -1.54 -0.73
N PRO A 270 6.71 -1.35 -0.25
CA PRO A 270 6.33 -1.74 1.10
C PRO A 270 6.45 -3.26 1.30
N PHE A 271 6.95 -3.64 2.47
CA PHE A 271 6.94 -5.02 2.95
C PHE A 271 6.07 -5.10 4.21
N ARG A 272 4.92 -5.77 4.09
CA ARG A 272 3.97 -5.93 5.19
C ARG A 272 3.95 -7.36 5.65
N SER A 273 4.11 -7.58 6.95
CA SER A 273 4.15 -8.91 7.56
C SER A 273 3.22 -8.93 8.79
N PRO A 274 1.90 -9.03 8.58
CA PRO A 274 0.97 -9.15 9.70
C PRO A 274 1.16 -10.48 10.41
N HIS A 275 1.02 -10.46 11.74
CA HIS A 275 1.05 -11.67 12.54
C HIS A 275 -0.19 -12.54 12.26
N HIS A 276 -0.10 -13.87 12.40
CA HIS A 276 -1.20 -14.78 12.11
C HIS A 276 -2.46 -14.56 12.98
N THR A 277 -2.35 -13.85 14.12
CA THR A 277 -3.49 -13.46 14.97
C THR A 277 -4.22 -12.20 14.48
N VAL A 278 -3.84 -11.64 13.34
CA VAL A 278 -4.49 -10.46 12.75
C VAL A 278 -5.98 -10.69 12.54
N SER A 279 -6.82 -9.70 12.83
CA SER A 279 -8.25 -9.77 12.54
C SER A 279 -8.54 -9.53 11.05
N PRO A 280 -9.66 -10.05 10.50
CA PRO A 280 -10.06 -9.76 9.12
C PRO A 280 -10.16 -8.25 8.83
N VAL A 281 -10.66 -7.47 9.79
CA VAL A 281 -10.76 -6.00 9.66
C VAL A 281 -9.39 -5.33 9.61
N ALA A 282 -8.43 -5.77 10.41
CA ALA A 282 -7.08 -5.21 10.37
C ALA A 282 -6.35 -5.58 9.06
N LEU A 283 -6.65 -6.74 8.48
CA LEU A 283 -6.06 -7.20 7.23
C LEU A 283 -6.65 -6.45 6.02
N VAL A 284 -7.98 -6.42 5.89
CA VAL A 284 -8.70 -5.83 4.74
C VAL A 284 -8.87 -4.33 4.90
N GLY A 285 -9.03 -3.87 6.11
CA GLY A 285 -9.44 -2.52 6.42
C GLY A 285 -10.91 -2.47 6.87
N GLY A 286 -11.35 -1.32 7.29
CA GLY A 286 -12.71 -1.11 7.79
C GLY A 286 -12.75 -0.21 9.02
N GLY A 287 -13.71 -0.44 9.88
CA GLY A 287 -14.01 0.40 11.03
C GLY A 287 -15.23 1.29 10.79
N THR A 288 -15.54 2.15 11.76
CA THR A 288 -16.62 3.16 11.64
C THR A 288 -16.29 4.15 10.53
N ASN A 289 -15.01 4.49 10.41
CA ASN A 289 -14.41 5.22 9.30
C ASN A 289 -13.57 4.22 8.54
N PRO A 290 -13.92 3.87 7.30
CA PRO A 290 -13.17 2.89 6.55
C PRO A 290 -11.71 3.33 6.39
N MET A 291 -10.78 2.59 7.00
CA MET A 291 -9.34 2.82 6.88
C MET A 291 -8.71 1.67 6.11
N PRO A 292 -7.62 1.92 5.34
CA PRO A 292 -6.93 0.85 4.63
C PRO A 292 -6.28 -0.13 5.61
N GLY A 293 -6.41 -1.44 5.31
CA GLY A 293 -5.78 -2.53 6.08
C GLY A 293 -4.39 -2.90 5.56
N GLU A 294 -3.80 -3.96 6.13
CA GLU A 294 -2.46 -4.43 5.78
C GLU A 294 -2.31 -4.80 4.30
N ILE A 295 -3.38 -5.29 3.66
CA ILE A 295 -3.39 -5.61 2.23
C ILE A 295 -3.19 -4.34 1.40
N SER A 296 -3.95 -3.27 1.69
CA SER A 296 -3.81 -1.99 0.96
C SER A 296 -2.48 -1.31 1.29
N LEU A 297 -1.97 -1.45 2.52
CA LEU A 297 -0.64 -0.97 2.90
C LEU A 297 0.50 -1.73 2.19
N ALA A 298 0.23 -2.94 1.68
CA ALA A 298 1.17 -3.71 0.86
C ALA A 298 1.09 -3.36 -0.64
N HIS A 299 0.22 -2.42 -1.04
CA HIS A 299 0.05 -2.03 -2.45
C HIS A 299 1.38 -1.66 -3.10
N ASN A 300 1.61 -2.14 -4.33
CA ASN A 300 2.87 -2.04 -5.08
C ASN A 300 4.09 -2.67 -4.38
N GLY A 301 3.87 -3.54 -3.39
CA GLY A 301 4.90 -4.20 -2.62
C GLY A 301 4.60 -5.65 -2.31
N ILE A 302 4.97 -6.09 -1.12
CA ILE A 302 4.89 -7.48 -0.67
C ILE A 302 4.02 -7.59 0.58
N LEU A 303 3.09 -8.55 0.54
CA LEU A 303 2.39 -9.05 1.72
C LEU A 303 2.96 -10.41 2.09
N PHE A 304 3.69 -10.48 3.20
CA PHE A 304 4.29 -11.71 3.70
C PHE A 304 3.43 -12.31 4.80
N LEU A 305 2.98 -13.56 4.59
CA LEU A 305 2.18 -14.34 5.53
C LEU A 305 3.03 -15.50 6.04
N ASP A 306 3.66 -15.33 7.19
CA ASP A 306 4.43 -16.38 7.84
C ASP A 306 3.50 -17.36 8.55
N GLU A 307 3.83 -18.65 8.53
CA GLU A 307 3.01 -19.70 9.13
C GLU A 307 1.56 -19.71 8.59
N LEU A 308 1.39 -19.71 7.27
CA LEU A 308 0.11 -19.57 6.58
C LEU A 308 -1.03 -20.43 7.16
N PRO A 309 -0.84 -21.74 7.54
CA PRO A 309 -1.92 -22.55 8.12
C PRO A 309 -2.35 -22.12 9.53
N GLU A 310 -1.60 -21.24 10.21
CA GLU A 310 -1.95 -20.77 11.55
C GLU A 310 -2.87 -19.53 11.51
N PHE A 311 -3.04 -18.91 10.35
CA PHE A 311 -4.03 -17.84 10.17
C PHE A 311 -5.45 -18.39 10.31
N ASN A 312 -6.33 -17.59 10.92
CA ASN A 312 -7.74 -17.92 10.98
C ASN A 312 -8.31 -18.09 9.55
N ARG A 313 -9.13 -19.11 9.34
CA ARG A 313 -9.73 -19.42 8.04
C ARG A 313 -10.48 -18.23 7.45
N SER A 314 -11.20 -17.46 8.27
CA SER A 314 -11.91 -16.25 7.83
C SER A 314 -10.95 -15.17 7.29
N VAL A 315 -9.74 -15.08 7.85
CA VAL A 315 -8.68 -14.16 7.37
C VAL A 315 -8.15 -14.59 6.01
N LEU A 316 -7.95 -15.89 5.80
CA LEU A 316 -7.49 -16.42 4.52
C LEU A 316 -8.54 -16.30 3.41
N GLU A 317 -9.83 -16.48 3.74
CA GLU A 317 -10.92 -16.37 2.74
C GLU A 317 -11.10 -14.93 2.22
N VAL A 318 -10.92 -13.90 3.05
CA VAL A 318 -11.04 -12.50 2.60
C VAL A 318 -9.89 -12.07 1.67
N MET A 319 -8.78 -12.83 1.63
CA MET A 319 -7.67 -12.59 0.70
C MET A 319 -8.00 -12.93 -0.76
N ARG A 320 -9.03 -13.76 -1.00
CA ARG A 320 -9.31 -14.29 -2.34
C ARG A 320 -9.68 -13.20 -3.34
N GLN A 321 -10.50 -12.25 -2.93
CA GLN A 321 -10.90 -11.15 -3.79
C GLN A 321 -9.73 -10.22 -4.16
N PRO A 322 -8.97 -9.65 -3.22
CA PRO A 322 -7.86 -8.75 -3.57
C PRO A 322 -6.74 -9.42 -4.38
N LEU A 323 -6.56 -10.74 -4.28
CA LEU A 323 -5.61 -11.47 -5.12
C LEU A 323 -6.07 -11.57 -6.59
N GLU A 324 -7.37 -11.48 -6.88
CA GLU A 324 -7.92 -11.49 -8.25
C GLU A 324 -8.14 -10.06 -8.76
N ASP A 325 -8.93 -9.28 -8.01
CA ASP A 325 -9.42 -7.97 -8.46
C ASP A 325 -8.39 -6.85 -8.24
N ARG A 326 -7.38 -7.07 -7.36
CA ARG A 326 -6.35 -6.08 -6.96
C ARG A 326 -6.93 -4.80 -6.34
N VAL A 327 -8.14 -4.91 -5.84
CA VAL A 327 -8.88 -3.86 -5.16
C VAL A 327 -9.57 -4.47 -3.95
N ILE A 328 -9.71 -3.69 -2.90
CA ILE A 328 -10.53 -4.00 -1.74
C ILE A 328 -11.70 -3.03 -1.72
N SER A 329 -12.92 -3.56 -1.77
CA SER A 329 -14.15 -2.78 -1.63
C SER A 329 -14.69 -2.94 -0.22
N ILE A 330 -14.75 -1.86 0.54
CA ILE A 330 -15.33 -1.82 1.88
C ILE A 330 -16.70 -1.16 1.76
N SER A 331 -17.76 -1.99 1.75
CA SER A 331 -19.14 -1.52 1.69
C SER A 331 -19.77 -1.51 3.08
N ARG A 332 -20.38 -0.39 3.45
CA ARG A 332 -21.19 -0.19 4.65
C ARG A 332 -22.51 0.49 4.24
N ALA A 333 -23.52 0.46 5.10
CA ALA A 333 -24.85 1.00 4.80
C ALA A 333 -24.84 2.46 4.25
N LYS A 334 -23.81 3.24 4.57
CA LYS A 334 -23.69 4.66 4.17
C LYS A 334 -22.48 4.97 3.27
N TYR A 335 -21.55 4.02 3.07
CA TYR A 335 -20.31 4.25 2.37
C TYR A 335 -19.90 3.02 1.56
N SER A 336 -19.40 3.25 0.36
CA SER A 336 -18.62 2.27 -0.40
C SER A 336 -17.31 2.94 -0.74
N VAL A 337 -16.20 2.35 -0.28
CA VAL A 337 -14.84 2.88 -0.48
C VAL A 337 -14.00 1.77 -1.06
N GLU A 338 -13.22 2.11 -2.08
CA GLU A 338 -12.28 1.21 -2.71
C GLU A 338 -10.84 1.61 -2.40
N TYR A 339 -10.03 0.61 -2.06
CA TYR A 339 -8.60 0.76 -1.86
C TYR A 339 -7.82 -0.09 -2.85
N PRO A 340 -6.80 0.45 -3.52
CA PRO A 340 -5.90 -0.35 -4.34
C PRO A 340 -5.22 -1.44 -3.52
N ALA A 341 -5.08 -2.64 -4.10
CA ALA A 341 -4.54 -3.82 -3.45
C ALA A 341 -3.67 -4.67 -4.41
N SER A 342 -2.89 -4.01 -5.26
CA SER A 342 -1.96 -4.70 -6.15
C SER A 342 -0.67 -5.01 -5.40
N PHE A 343 -0.55 -6.23 -4.90
CA PHE A 343 0.61 -6.70 -4.12
C PHE A 343 1.06 -8.08 -4.60
N MET A 344 2.28 -8.45 -4.29
CA MET A 344 2.81 -9.80 -4.41
C MET A 344 2.64 -10.52 -3.07
N MET A 345 1.89 -11.63 -3.06
CA MET A 345 1.76 -12.45 -1.87
C MET A 345 2.95 -13.40 -1.77
N VAL A 346 3.65 -13.34 -0.64
CA VAL A 346 4.67 -14.30 -0.24
C VAL A 346 4.16 -15.00 1.01
N ALA A 347 4.06 -16.32 0.97
CA ALA A 347 3.63 -17.10 2.12
C ALA A 347 4.69 -18.10 2.53
N SER A 348 4.74 -18.44 3.80
CA SER A 348 5.58 -19.53 4.30
C SER A 348 4.77 -20.51 5.14
N MET A 349 5.17 -21.76 5.13
CA MET A 349 4.59 -22.78 5.99
C MET A 349 5.58 -23.92 6.27
N ASN A 350 5.28 -24.71 7.29
CA ASN A 350 5.96 -25.96 7.53
C ASN A 350 5.30 -27.10 6.72
N PRO A 351 6.00 -28.21 6.41
CA PRO A 351 5.43 -29.31 5.64
C PRO A 351 4.41 -30.15 6.44
N CYS A 352 4.39 -30.02 7.76
CA CYS A 352 3.47 -30.69 8.68
C CYS A 352 3.47 -29.97 10.05
N PRO A 353 2.57 -30.31 11.00
CA PRO A 353 2.53 -29.68 12.32
C PRO A 353 3.84 -29.77 13.12
N CYS A 354 4.60 -30.85 13.05
CA CYS A 354 5.90 -30.96 13.72
C CYS A 354 7.04 -30.28 12.91
N GLY A 355 6.82 -30.00 11.62
CA GLY A 355 7.78 -29.33 10.74
C GLY A 355 8.82 -30.22 10.07
N TYR A 356 8.85 -31.53 10.33
CA TYR A 356 9.95 -32.42 9.90
C TYR A 356 9.55 -33.45 8.83
N TYR A 357 8.39 -33.34 8.22
CA TYR A 357 8.04 -34.26 7.12
C TYR A 357 8.96 -34.00 5.92
N GLY A 358 9.61 -35.09 5.44
CA GLY A 358 10.61 -35.02 4.36
C GLY A 358 11.97 -34.43 4.77
N HIS A 359 12.22 -34.22 6.06
CA HIS A 359 13.51 -33.68 6.52
C HIS A 359 14.60 -34.77 6.40
N PRO A 360 15.81 -34.47 5.89
CA PRO A 360 16.84 -35.46 5.61
C PRO A 360 17.42 -36.13 6.87
N SER A 361 17.38 -35.49 8.03
CA SER A 361 18.03 -35.96 9.27
C SER A 361 17.10 -36.03 10.49
N LYS A 362 15.81 -35.70 10.37
CA LYS A 362 14.85 -35.75 11.49
C LYS A 362 13.56 -36.41 11.05
N ASP A 363 13.08 -37.35 11.86
CA ASP A 363 11.84 -38.05 11.58
C ASP A 363 10.60 -37.21 11.92
N CYS A 364 9.58 -37.33 11.08
CA CYS A 364 8.27 -36.76 11.35
C CYS A 364 7.52 -37.57 12.42
N ILE A 365 7.12 -36.90 13.49
CA ILE A 365 6.41 -37.50 14.63
C ILE A 365 4.88 -37.29 14.56
N CYS A 366 4.36 -36.78 13.45
CA CYS A 366 2.94 -36.53 13.30
C CYS A 366 2.13 -37.81 13.21
N GLN A 367 0.99 -37.84 13.89
CA GLN A 367 0.04 -38.97 13.79
C GLN A 367 -0.55 -39.04 12.36
N PRO A 368 -0.97 -40.26 11.92
CA PRO A 368 -1.66 -40.43 10.65
C PRO A 368 -2.83 -39.42 10.49
N GLY A 369 -2.94 -38.79 9.33
CA GLY A 369 -3.96 -37.80 9.04
C GLY A 369 -3.75 -36.39 9.65
N ALA A 370 -2.77 -36.21 10.55
CA ALA A 370 -2.48 -34.88 11.13
C ALA A 370 -1.97 -33.88 10.06
N ARG A 371 -1.15 -34.38 9.13
CA ARG A 371 -0.65 -33.60 8.01
C ARG A 371 -1.78 -33.14 7.10
N GLN A 372 -2.70 -34.04 6.73
CA GLN A 372 -3.84 -33.69 5.88
C GLN A 372 -4.72 -32.63 6.55
N ARG A 373 -5.02 -32.74 7.85
CA ARG A 373 -5.76 -31.76 8.60
C ARG A 373 -5.06 -30.39 8.65
N TYR A 374 -3.73 -30.40 8.73
CA TYR A 374 -2.91 -29.18 8.70
C TYR A 374 -2.96 -28.49 7.33
N MET A 375 -2.79 -29.25 6.26
CA MET A 375 -2.87 -28.71 4.89
C MET A 375 -4.28 -28.21 4.55
N ASN A 376 -5.33 -28.90 5.00
CA ASN A 376 -6.73 -28.52 4.76
C ASN A 376 -7.17 -27.21 5.48
N ARG A 377 -6.31 -26.62 6.33
CA ARG A 377 -6.55 -25.27 6.87
C ARG A 377 -6.48 -24.22 5.77
N ILE A 378 -5.68 -24.45 4.73
CA ILE A 378 -5.59 -23.61 3.56
C ILE A 378 -6.59 -24.13 2.53
N SER A 379 -7.50 -23.25 2.07
CA SER A 379 -8.49 -23.64 1.08
C SER A 379 -7.84 -23.87 -0.30
N GLY A 380 -8.33 -24.87 -1.04
CA GLY A 380 -7.91 -25.12 -2.43
C GLY A 380 -7.96 -23.86 -3.30
N PRO A 381 -9.06 -23.11 -3.28
CA PRO A 381 -9.15 -21.84 -4.03
C PRO A 381 -8.08 -20.80 -3.68
N LEU A 382 -7.53 -20.76 -2.46
CA LEU A 382 -6.41 -19.89 -2.12
C LEU A 382 -5.09 -20.43 -2.67
N LEU A 383 -4.84 -21.75 -2.55
CA LEU A 383 -3.68 -22.41 -3.15
C LEU A 383 -3.65 -22.26 -4.68
N ASP A 384 -4.80 -22.32 -5.32
CA ASP A 384 -4.94 -22.05 -6.76
C ASP A 384 -4.47 -20.65 -7.19
N ARG A 385 -4.40 -19.69 -6.27
CA ARG A 385 -3.94 -18.31 -6.54
C ARG A 385 -2.45 -18.11 -6.29
N ILE A 386 -1.76 -19.14 -5.84
CA ILE A 386 -0.31 -19.14 -5.67
C ILE A 386 0.31 -19.75 -6.92
N ASP A 387 1.13 -18.97 -7.62
CA ASP A 387 1.69 -19.37 -8.89
C ASP A 387 2.91 -20.30 -8.72
N ILE A 388 3.74 -20.01 -7.72
CA ILE A 388 5.01 -20.68 -7.45
C ILE A 388 4.96 -21.31 -6.06
N GLN A 389 5.30 -22.58 -5.98
CA GLN A 389 5.41 -23.35 -4.73
C GLN A 389 6.80 -23.96 -4.70
N ILE A 390 7.60 -23.63 -3.69
CA ILE A 390 8.99 -24.08 -3.60
C ILE A 390 9.28 -24.71 -2.25
N GLU A 391 9.99 -25.84 -2.27
CA GLU A 391 10.47 -26.50 -1.07
C GLU A 391 11.82 -25.89 -0.67
N VAL A 392 11.91 -25.48 0.61
CA VAL A 392 13.11 -24.89 1.20
C VAL A 392 13.78 -25.92 2.07
N SER A 393 14.84 -26.51 1.57
CA SER A 393 15.66 -27.49 2.30
C SER A 393 16.51 -26.80 3.38
N PRO A 394 16.88 -27.49 4.46
CA PRO A 394 17.90 -26.99 5.37
C PRO A 394 19.21 -26.74 4.64
N VAL A 395 19.92 -25.66 5.02
CA VAL A 395 21.23 -25.34 4.46
C VAL A 395 22.28 -26.32 5.05
N GLU A 396 23.13 -26.88 4.21
CA GLU A 396 24.20 -27.76 4.66
C GLU A 396 25.29 -26.96 5.39
N PHE A 397 26.00 -27.64 6.31
CA PHE A 397 27.03 -26.98 7.11
C PHE A 397 28.15 -26.38 6.25
N ASP A 398 28.53 -27.05 5.18
CA ASP A 398 29.57 -26.61 4.25
C ASP A 398 29.19 -25.31 3.54
N ASP A 399 27.91 -25.14 3.17
CA ASP A 399 27.40 -23.92 2.59
C ASP A 399 27.41 -22.76 3.60
N ILE A 400 27.00 -23.03 4.87
CA ILE A 400 26.98 -22.02 5.93
C ILE A 400 28.40 -21.56 6.25
N SER A 401 29.36 -22.47 6.29
CA SER A 401 30.76 -22.19 6.61
C SER A 401 31.54 -21.55 5.47
N SER A 402 31.02 -21.55 4.24
CA SER A 402 31.65 -20.98 3.07
C SER A 402 31.87 -19.46 3.24
N THR A 403 33.10 -19.02 3.03
CA THR A 403 33.48 -17.60 3.03
C THR A 403 33.22 -16.92 1.68
N ALA A 404 32.91 -17.67 0.63
CA ALA A 404 32.61 -17.11 -0.68
C ALA A 404 31.31 -16.26 -0.61
N PRO A 405 31.30 -15.04 -1.16
CA PRO A 405 30.10 -14.23 -1.24
C PRO A 405 29.06 -14.92 -2.14
N ALA A 406 27.82 -14.95 -1.70
CA ALA A 406 26.71 -15.35 -2.56
C ALA A 406 26.38 -14.22 -3.56
N GLU A 407 25.51 -14.51 -4.51
CA GLU A 407 25.08 -13.52 -5.51
C GLU A 407 24.39 -12.31 -4.85
N SER A 408 24.75 -11.09 -5.29
CA SER A 408 24.21 -9.86 -4.70
C SER A 408 22.78 -9.59 -5.15
N SER A 409 22.00 -8.92 -4.28
CA SER A 409 20.67 -8.41 -4.65
C SER A 409 20.71 -7.51 -5.89
N ALA A 410 21.78 -6.74 -6.06
CA ALA A 410 21.94 -5.84 -7.20
C ALA A 410 22.04 -6.60 -8.54
N ASP A 411 22.71 -7.75 -8.58
CA ASP A 411 22.84 -8.53 -9.80
C ASP A 411 21.53 -9.26 -10.16
N ILE A 412 20.85 -9.85 -9.17
CA ILE A 412 19.52 -10.43 -9.37
C ILE A 412 18.54 -9.35 -9.85
N ARG A 413 18.54 -8.18 -9.21
CA ARG A 413 17.65 -7.06 -9.56
C ARG A 413 17.86 -6.57 -10.99
N LYS A 414 19.09 -6.53 -11.51
CA LYS A 414 19.35 -6.16 -12.92
C LYS A 414 18.63 -7.09 -13.89
N ARG A 415 18.66 -8.41 -13.65
CA ARG A 415 17.96 -9.38 -14.51
C ARG A 415 16.43 -9.22 -14.40
N VAL A 416 15.93 -9.02 -13.18
CA VAL A 416 14.50 -8.77 -12.92
C VAL A 416 14.02 -7.49 -13.61
N ILE A 417 14.79 -6.40 -13.55
CA ILE A 417 14.46 -5.13 -14.23
C ILE A 417 14.38 -5.36 -15.74
N LYS A 418 15.38 -6.02 -16.34
CA LYS A 418 15.39 -6.32 -17.78
C LYS A 418 14.17 -7.11 -18.22
N ALA A 419 13.76 -8.13 -17.47
CA ALA A 419 12.54 -8.90 -17.74
C ALA A 419 11.28 -8.02 -17.61
N ARG A 420 11.23 -7.11 -16.65
CA ARG A 420 10.12 -6.17 -16.48
C ARG A 420 10.03 -5.12 -17.58
N GLU A 421 11.15 -4.68 -18.13
CA GLU A 421 11.18 -3.77 -19.29
C GLU A 421 10.53 -4.43 -20.51
N ILE A 422 10.82 -5.71 -20.77
CA ILE A 422 10.17 -6.50 -21.82
C ILE A 422 8.64 -6.56 -21.61
N GLN A 423 8.20 -6.78 -20.37
CA GLN A 423 6.78 -6.85 -20.04
C GLN A 423 6.10 -5.47 -20.17
N THR A 424 6.78 -4.41 -19.75
CA THR A 424 6.28 -3.04 -19.89
C THR A 424 6.04 -2.68 -21.36
N GLU A 425 6.96 -3.06 -22.24
CA GLU A 425 6.79 -2.85 -23.69
C GLU A 425 5.66 -3.71 -24.25
N ARG A 426 5.62 -5.00 -23.86
CA ARG A 426 4.56 -5.96 -24.29
C ARG A 426 3.16 -5.49 -23.92
N PHE A 427 2.97 -4.95 -22.72
CA PHE A 427 1.67 -4.53 -22.23
C PHE A 427 1.40 -3.04 -22.41
N ARG A 428 2.19 -2.35 -23.23
CA ARG A 428 1.97 -0.93 -23.53
C ARG A 428 0.57 -0.72 -24.12
N GLY A 429 -0.23 0.12 -23.46
CA GLY A 429 -1.62 0.38 -23.85
C GLY A 429 -2.65 -0.63 -23.34
N VAL A 430 -2.25 -1.71 -22.69
CA VAL A 430 -3.17 -2.66 -22.06
C VAL A 430 -3.53 -2.17 -20.66
N LYS A 431 -4.79 -1.78 -20.47
CA LYS A 431 -5.25 -1.23 -19.20
C LYS A 431 -5.21 -2.28 -18.08
N GLY A 432 -4.57 -1.94 -16.95
CA GLY A 432 -4.56 -2.76 -15.74
C GLY A 432 -3.63 -3.97 -15.76
N VAL A 433 -2.78 -4.13 -16.80
CA VAL A 433 -1.78 -5.21 -16.89
C VAL A 433 -0.37 -4.60 -16.93
N HIS A 434 0.46 -4.95 -15.94
CA HIS A 434 1.82 -4.43 -15.79
C HIS A 434 2.88 -5.54 -15.71
N CYS A 435 2.45 -6.80 -15.56
CA CYS A 435 3.35 -7.96 -15.45
C CYS A 435 2.64 -9.25 -15.89
N ASN A 436 3.44 -10.30 -16.11
CA ASN A 436 2.92 -11.57 -16.63
C ASN A 436 1.88 -12.25 -15.73
N ALA A 437 2.00 -12.13 -14.39
CA ALA A 437 1.00 -12.67 -13.47
C ALA A 437 -0.40 -12.08 -13.68
N GLN A 438 -0.48 -10.91 -14.31
CA GLN A 438 -1.74 -10.19 -14.55
C GLN A 438 -2.40 -10.52 -15.91
N MET A 439 -1.74 -11.31 -16.76
CA MET A 439 -2.32 -11.70 -18.05
C MET A 439 -3.66 -12.42 -17.87
N ASN A 440 -4.63 -12.03 -18.66
CA ASN A 440 -5.87 -12.78 -18.84
C ASN A 440 -5.71 -13.88 -19.91
N SER A 441 -6.74 -14.69 -20.13
CA SER A 441 -6.68 -15.81 -21.06
C SER A 441 -6.44 -15.38 -22.54
N ALA A 442 -6.82 -14.15 -22.92
CA ALA A 442 -6.55 -13.64 -24.26
C ALA A 442 -5.04 -13.34 -24.44
N LEU A 443 -4.45 -12.64 -23.47
CA LEU A 443 -3.01 -12.32 -23.47
C LEU A 443 -2.14 -13.58 -23.32
N LEU A 444 -2.61 -14.61 -22.60
CA LEU A 444 -1.91 -15.91 -22.52
C LEU A 444 -1.83 -16.59 -23.89
N ARG A 445 -2.91 -16.56 -24.66
CA ARG A 445 -2.92 -17.10 -26.02
C ARG A 445 -2.02 -16.33 -26.97
N GLU A 446 -1.85 -15.05 -26.76
CA GLU A 446 -1.02 -14.18 -27.61
C GLU A 446 0.47 -14.29 -27.27
N TYR A 447 0.83 -14.27 -25.95
CA TYR A 447 2.22 -14.08 -25.52
C TYR A 447 2.87 -15.27 -24.83
N ALA A 448 2.10 -16.29 -24.41
CA ALA A 448 2.60 -17.39 -23.58
C ALA A 448 2.40 -18.77 -24.21
N GLN A 449 2.23 -18.85 -25.55
CA GLN A 449 2.11 -20.15 -26.23
C GLN A 449 3.45 -20.87 -26.25
N PRO A 450 3.50 -22.14 -25.76
CA PRO A 450 4.70 -22.95 -25.83
C PRO A 450 4.97 -23.43 -27.27
N ASP A 451 6.23 -23.78 -27.53
CA ASP A 451 6.60 -24.56 -28.70
C ASP A 451 5.93 -25.97 -28.65
N GLU A 452 5.96 -26.73 -29.77
CA GLU A 452 5.33 -28.05 -29.83
C GLU A 452 5.84 -29.02 -28.75
N LYS A 453 7.16 -28.97 -28.46
CA LYS A 453 7.78 -29.79 -27.41
C LYS A 453 7.35 -29.37 -26.03
N GLY A 454 7.23 -28.07 -25.77
CA GLY A 454 6.71 -27.49 -24.52
C GLY A 454 5.24 -27.86 -24.31
N LEU A 455 4.43 -27.77 -25.35
CA LEU A 455 3.02 -28.16 -25.28
C LEU A 455 2.84 -29.66 -24.98
N ALA A 456 3.64 -30.52 -25.62
CA ALA A 456 3.64 -31.97 -25.32
C ALA A 456 4.04 -32.23 -23.85
N ARG A 457 5.10 -31.54 -23.35
CA ARG A 457 5.55 -31.65 -21.97
C ARG A 457 4.48 -31.19 -20.98
N LEU A 458 3.79 -30.10 -21.29
CA LEU A 458 2.71 -29.54 -20.46
C LEU A 458 1.52 -30.51 -20.40
N ARG A 459 1.13 -31.09 -21.53
CA ARG A 459 0.06 -32.13 -21.60
C ARG A 459 0.39 -33.32 -20.72
N ASP A 460 1.57 -33.90 -20.86
CA ASP A 460 2.06 -34.99 -20.04
C ASP A 460 1.97 -34.68 -18.52
N ALA A 461 2.38 -33.46 -18.13
CA ALA A 461 2.32 -33.04 -16.75
C ALA A 461 0.88 -32.89 -16.23
N MET A 462 0.00 -32.30 -17.06
CA MET A 462 -1.43 -32.15 -16.73
C MET A 462 -2.11 -33.49 -16.48
N GLU A 463 -1.84 -34.48 -17.34
CA GLU A 463 -2.40 -35.82 -17.22
C GLU A 463 -1.83 -36.59 -16.01
N ARG A 464 -0.49 -36.60 -15.84
CA ARG A 464 0.17 -37.34 -14.74
C ARG A 464 -0.09 -36.78 -13.36
N LEU A 465 -0.25 -35.45 -13.26
CA LEU A 465 -0.41 -34.75 -11.97
C LEU A 465 -1.87 -34.34 -11.72
N ASN A 466 -2.81 -34.77 -12.56
CA ASN A 466 -4.23 -34.43 -12.47
C ASN A 466 -4.50 -32.93 -12.22
N MET A 467 -3.77 -32.08 -12.94
CA MET A 467 -3.79 -30.64 -12.72
C MET A 467 -5.07 -29.99 -13.29
N SER A 468 -5.55 -28.95 -12.63
CA SER A 468 -6.71 -28.16 -13.06
C SER A 468 -6.39 -27.22 -14.24
N ALA A 469 -7.43 -26.75 -14.96
CA ALA A 469 -7.28 -25.72 -15.99
C ALA A 469 -6.65 -24.42 -15.45
N ARG A 470 -6.87 -24.11 -14.18
CA ARG A 470 -6.22 -22.95 -13.52
C ARG A 470 -4.72 -23.17 -13.37
N ALA A 471 -4.29 -24.39 -13.04
CA ALA A 471 -2.87 -24.73 -12.99
C ALA A 471 -2.20 -24.55 -14.37
N TYR A 472 -2.89 -24.91 -15.46
CA TYR A 472 -2.43 -24.67 -16.84
C TYR A 472 -2.10 -23.20 -17.08
N ASP A 473 -3.05 -22.29 -16.80
CA ASP A 473 -2.85 -20.85 -16.98
C ASP A 473 -1.68 -20.32 -16.11
N ARG A 474 -1.54 -20.82 -14.87
CA ARG A 474 -0.45 -20.43 -13.97
C ARG A 474 0.92 -20.87 -14.50
N ILE A 475 1.03 -22.11 -14.96
CA ILE A 475 2.27 -22.62 -15.55
C ILE A 475 2.68 -21.78 -16.76
N LEU A 476 1.74 -21.40 -17.63
CA LEU A 476 2.03 -20.54 -18.77
C LEU A 476 2.52 -19.13 -18.37
N LYS A 477 1.89 -18.51 -17.36
CA LYS A 477 2.33 -17.21 -16.82
C LYS A 477 3.76 -17.26 -16.28
N VAL A 478 4.07 -18.29 -15.51
CA VAL A 478 5.40 -18.50 -14.92
C VAL A 478 6.41 -18.81 -16.02
N ALA A 479 6.08 -19.69 -16.98
CA ALA A 479 6.96 -20.04 -18.10
C ALA A 479 7.27 -18.80 -18.97
N ARG A 480 6.30 -17.90 -19.18
CA ARG A 480 6.55 -16.65 -19.89
C ARG A 480 7.53 -15.75 -19.12
N SER A 481 7.44 -15.71 -17.78
CA SER A 481 8.36 -14.94 -16.97
C SER A 481 9.78 -15.50 -16.97
N ILE A 482 9.92 -16.83 -17.00
CA ILE A 482 11.21 -17.51 -17.17
C ILE A 482 11.81 -17.18 -18.52
N ALA A 483 10.99 -17.24 -19.60
CA ALA A 483 11.46 -16.89 -20.94
C ALA A 483 11.86 -15.42 -21.07
N ASP A 484 11.19 -14.49 -20.36
CA ASP A 484 11.57 -13.08 -20.33
C ASP A 484 12.91 -12.88 -19.60
N LEU A 485 13.18 -13.61 -18.53
CA LEU A 485 14.47 -13.61 -17.83
C LEU A 485 15.62 -14.13 -18.73
N ASP A 486 15.33 -15.14 -19.56
CA ASP A 486 16.27 -15.70 -20.50
C ASP A 486 16.40 -14.86 -21.80
N GLY A 487 15.61 -13.76 -21.93
CA GLY A 487 15.57 -12.91 -23.12
C GLY A 487 14.99 -13.62 -24.35
N SER A 488 14.21 -14.70 -24.15
CA SER A 488 13.62 -15.48 -25.23
C SER A 488 12.29 -14.87 -25.67
N THR A 489 12.11 -14.73 -27.00
CA THR A 489 10.82 -14.31 -27.58
C THR A 489 9.73 -15.37 -27.39
N ASP A 490 10.15 -16.66 -27.46
CA ASP A 490 9.26 -17.81 -27.45
C ASP A 490 9.33 -18.56 -26.11
N VAL A 491 8.21 -19.17 -25.72
CA VAL A 491 8.19 -20.08 -24.57
C VAL A 491 8.60 -21.47 -25.01
N LYS A 492 9.82 -21.88 -24.64
CA LYS A 492 10.42 -23.15 -25.04
C LYS A 492 10.17 -24.26 -23.99
N GLN A 493 10.42 -25.51 -24.39
CA GLN A 493 10.25 -26.70 -23.55
C GLN A 493 10.90 -26.59 -22.15
N HIS A 494 12.11 -26.02 -22.03
CA HIS A 494 12.80 -25.90 -20.73
C HIS A 494 12.12 -24.88 -19.80
N HIS A 495 11.54 -23.78 -20.35
CA HIS A 495 10.76 -22.83 -19.57
C HIS A 495 9.53 -23.49 -18.95
N ILE A 496 8.83 -24.33 -19.74
CA ILE A 496 7.69 -25.11 -19.26
C ILE A 496 8.12 -26.12 -18.20
N ALA A 497 9.25 -26.81 -18.41
CA ALA A 497 9.77 -27.77 -17.43
C ALA A 497 10.09 -27.12 -16.07
N GLU A 498 10.76 -25.95 -16.08
CA GLU A 498 11.04 -25.17 -14.86
C GLU A 498 9.73 -24.73 -14.20
N ALA A 499 8.76 -24.21 -14.97
CA ALA A 499 7.47 -23.74 -14.42
C ALA A 499 6.64 -24.88 -13.79
N ILE A 500 6.66 -26.09 -14.39
CA ILE A 500 6.02 -27.29 -13.81
C ILE A 500 6.65 -27.66 -12.45
N ASN A 501 7.97 -27.54 -12.32
CA ASN A 501 8.66 -27.84 -11.07
C ASN A 501 8.21 -26.93 -9.91
N TYR A 502 7.75 -25.73 -10.20
CA TYR A 502 7.18 -24.83 -9.21
C TYR A 502 5.73 -25.17 -8.77
N ARG A 503 5.17 -26.28 -9.25
CA ARG A 503 3.84 -26.81 -8.88
C ARG A 503 3.90 -28.18 -8.22
N ASN A 504 5.03 -28.52 -7.60
CA ASN A 504 5.25 -29.84 -7.00
C ASN A 504 4.30 -30.21 -5.86
N LEU A 505 3.68 -29.23 -5.19
CA LEU A 505 2.72 -29.47 -4.12
C LEU A 505 1.31 -29.84 -4.63
N ASP A 506 1.04 -29.69 -5.91
CA ASP A 506 -0.24 -30.11 -6.53
C ASP A 506 -0.31 -31.64 -6.74
N ARG A 507 0.75 -32.39 -6.42
CA ARG A 507 0.78 -33.85 -6.52
C ARG A 507 -0.05 -34.47 -5.40
N GLU A 508 -1.04 -35.29 -5.74
CA GLU A 508 -1.93 -35.98 -4.78
C GLU A 508 -1.17 -36.83 -3.76
N ASP A 509 -0.01 -37.41 -4.12
CA ASP A 509 0.83 -38.22 -3.23
C ASP A 509 1.58 -37.44 -2.15
N ARG A 510 1.55 -36.10 -2.18
CA ARG A 510 2.23 -35.26 -1.18
C ARG A 510 1.30 -34.63 -0.14
N PHE A 511 -0.01 -34.83 -0.27
CA PHE A 511 -1.02 -34.34 0.70
C PHE A 511 -1.59 -35.43 1.61
#